data_1f9ca51bd16902df5ec11b275906d361
#
_entry.id   1f9ca51bd16902df5ec11b275906d361
#
_cell.length_a   1.000
_cell.length_b   1.000
_cell.length_c   1.000
_cell.angle_alpha   90.00
_cell.angle_beta   90.00
_cell.angle_gamma   90.00
#
_symmetry.space_group_name_H-M   'P 1'
#
loop_
_entity.id
_entity.type
_entity.pdbx_description
1 polymer ?
#
loop_
_entity_poly.entity_id
_entity_poly.type
_entity_poly.pdbx_seq_one_letter_code
_entity_poly.pdbx_strand_id
1 'polypeptide(L)'
;MQKPAARSCRPIRWQRNAAAMTTSTTGAPSPPTRLSIISWALYDLANTTFSINIVSLYFSLWVVNTMGGADKDYGYANSFSMALLFFTAPILGAFSDQAGRRKPFLIATTLLCVAMTALLGAGGLTLSLALFIGANYMFQGGLIFYDSLLPAVSTEENRGRVSGLGIGLGYLGSFIGVATGLLFLDRIGYTGIFRATALLFLLFALPCFLFVREPLVQGAGSLARVVRGAFSQTYGRGFRTIKHWPRYFALWAGIGVGQGLLAVLLVALAGGKPQAWFIAAGALVGLVESVVLLPVVGPALHATRYRGLARFLVGRVFYTDPINTLIVFMGIYAANEVGFSQQETQGLLLVSIAVAVAGGILWGVVVDRIGPKRTLNIVLVMWMVALAAVAAIGLLDLSRWLFWGVATMAGVALGGTWAADRPYLLRLAPPQFVGEFYGLYAMVGRFASIIGPFLWGYVADTLGMGRPAAVLSLLVFVVIAFVILQGVDDRPRNWTTGSASGEP
;
A
#
# COMPACT_ATOMS: atom_id res chain seq x y z
N MET A 1 18.86 -59.58 12.80
CA MET A 1 18.86 -58.28 12.06
C MET A 1 17.77 -57.40 12.67
N GLN A 2 18.16 -56.54 13.61
CA GLN A 2 17.25 -55.56 14.26
C GLN A 2 17.19 -54.28 13.42
N LYS A 3 15.96 -53.81 13.12
CA LYS A 3 15.73 -52.52 12.46
C LYS A 3 16.07 -51.37 13.44
N PRO A 4 16.74 -50.30 13.01
CA PRO A 4 17.01 -49.14 13.87
C PRO A 4 15.72 -48.34 14.13
N ALA A 5 15.53 -47.97 15.41
CA ALA A 5 14.41 -47.19 15.90
C ALA A 5 14.44 -45.74 15.29
N ALA A 6 13.28 -45.32 14.78
CA ALA A 6 13.07 -43.97 14.31
C ALA A 6 13.25 -42.94 15.44
N ARG A 7 14.21 -42.03 15.31
CA ARG A 7 14.37 -40.87 16.22
C ARG A 7 13.14 -39.98 16.12
N SER A 8 12.35 -39.94 17.19
CA SER A 8 11.25 -39.00 17.35
C SER A 8 11.81 -37.56 17.38
N CYS A 9 11.55 -36.78 16.33
CA CYS A 9 11.78 -35.34 16.35
C CYS A 9 10.90 -34.72 17.44
N ARG A 10 11.49 -34.20 18.51
CA ARG A 10 10.78 -33.41 19.51
C ARG A 10 10.25 -32.12 18.83
N PRO A 11 8.96 -31.82 18.93
CA PRO A 11 8.42 -30.58 18.36
C PRO A 11 9.08 -29.36 19.03
N ILE A 12 9.49 -28.40 18.22
CA ILE A 12 10.19 -27.19 18.65
C ILE A 12 9.26 -26.40 19.59
N ARG A 13 9.81 -25.80 20.64
CA ARG A 13 9.11 -25.17 21.79
C ARG A 13 7.99 -24.15 21.39
N TRP A 14 8.07 -23.54 20.21
CA TRP A 14 7.03 -22.64 19.70
C TRP A 14 5.78 -23.36 19.17
N GLN A 15 5.90 -24.60 18.68
CA GLN A 15 4.75 -25.43 18.28
C GLN A 15 3.90 -25.82 19.51
N ARG A 16 4.49 -25.98 20.68
CA ARG A 16 3.75 -26.18 21.94
C ARG A 16 3.01 -24.93 22.37
N ASN A 17 3.59 -23.74 22.15
CA ASN A 17 2.93 -22.48 22.48
C ASN A 17 1.78 -22.15 21.50
N ALA A 18 1.88 -22.50 20.22
CA ALA A 18 0.78 -22.38 19.28
C ALA A 18 -0.39 -23.32 19.61
N ALA A 19 -0.11 -24.55 20.02
CA ALA A 19 -1.13 -25.50 20.47
C ALA A 19 -1.79 -25.10 21.80
N ALA A 20 -1.05 -24.44 22.72
CA ALA A 20 -1.59 -23.93 23.97
C ALA A 20 -2.44 -22.66 23.80
N MET A 21 -2.27 -21.91 22.69
CA MET A 21 -3.08 -20.75 22.38
C MET A 21 -4.50 -21.08 21.89
N THR A 22 -4.79 -22.32 21.56
CA THR A 22 -6.06 -22.73 20.95
C THR A 22 -7.12 -23.24 21.92
N THR A 23 -6.83 -23.35 23.22
CA THR A 23 -7.74 -24.02 24.18
C THR A 23 -8.51 -23.10 25.13
N SER A 24 -8.47 -21.76 24.94
CA SER A 24 -9.24 -20.86 25.81
C SER A 24 -9.96 -19.72 25.05
N THR A 25 -10.79 -20.06 24.08
CA THR A 25 -11.82 -19.11 23.59
C THR A 25 -13.12 -19.36 24.35
N THR A 26 -13.25 -18.74 25.49
CA THR A 26 -14.55 -18.55 26.13
C THR A 26 -15.32 -17.46 25.35
N GLY A 27 -16.23 -17.89 24.48
CA GLY A 27 -17.16 -17.06 23.75
C GLY A 27 -16.81 -16.93 22.26
N ALA A 28 -17.71 -17.40 21.38
CA ALA A 28 -17.67 -17.07 19.96
C ALA A 28 -17.65 -15.54 19.82
N PRO A 29 -16.81 -14.96 18.94
CA PRO A 29 -16.77 -13.51 18.74
C PRO A 29 -18.17 -13.03 18.35
N SER A 30 -18.70 -12.06 19.08
CA SER A 30 -20.00 -11.45 18.77
C SER A 30 -19.94 -10.87 17.34
N PRO A 31 -21.00 -11.05 16.53
CA PRO A 31 -21.01 -10.53 15.17
C PRO A 31 -20.74 -9.01 15.17
N PRO A 32 -20.02 -8.49 14.16
CA PRO A 32 -19.69 -7.08 14.09
C PRO A 32 -20.98 -6.24 14.03
N THR A 33 -21.06 -5.20 14.85
CA THR A 33 -22.22 -4.31 14.87
C THR A 33 -22.18 -3.34 13.69
N ARG A 34 -23.34 -2.85 13.24
CA ARG A 34 -23.41 -1.80 12.19
C ARG A 34 -22.59 -0.57 12.57
N LEU A 35 -22.60 -0.19 13.85
CA LEU A 35 -21.83 0.94 14.36
C LEU A 35 -20.32 0.71 14.21
N SER A 36 -19.85 -0.49 14.52
CA SER A 36 -18.42 -0.86 14.35
C SER A 36 -18.00 -0.80 12.88
N ILE A 37 -18.84 -1.26 11.96
CA ILE A 37 -18.59 -1.23 10.51
C ILE A 37 -18.50 0.22 10.01
N ILE A 38 -19.49 1.06 10.32
CA ILE A 38 -19.52 2.46 9.91
C ILE A 38 -18.33 3.22 10.51
N SER A 39 -18.01 2.97 11.78
CA SER A 39 -16.89 3.61 12.47
C SER A 39 -15.53 3.24 11.86
N TRP A 40 -15.37 1.99 11.42
CA TRP A 40 -14.18 1.58 10.67
C TRP A 40 -14.12 2.27 9.31
N ALA A 41 -15.22 2.32 8.58
CA ALA A 41 -15.28 2.94 7.27
C ALA A 41 -15.07 4.47 7.29
N LEU A 42 -15.49 5.16 8.37
CA LEU A 42 -15.18 6.58 8.59
C LEU A 42 -13.69 6.86 8.75
N TYR A 43 -12.91 5.89 9.20
CA TYR A 43 -11.46 6.03 9.25
C TYR A 43 -10.82 6.13 7.85
N ASP A 44 -11.39 5.46 6.84
CA ASP A 44 -10.95 5.58 5.44
C ASP A 44 -11.23 7.00 4.89
N LEU A 45 -12.34 7.60 5.28
CA LEU A 45 -12.64 9.02 4.97
C LEU A 45 -11.59 9.95 5.60
N ALA A 46 -11.22 9.72 6.87
CA ALA A 46 -10.16 10.46 7.55
C ALA A 46 -8.83 10.35 6.80
N ASN A 47 -8.44 9.12 6.43
CA ASN A 47 -7.22 8.84 5.69
C ASN A 47 -7.16 9.61 4.36
N THR A 48 -8.23 9.59 3.60
CA THR A 48 -8.23 10.19 2.27
C THR A 48 -8.26 11.72 2.36
N THR A 49 -8.96 12.30 3.35
CA THR A 49 -8.91 13.74 3.62
C THR A 49 -7.47 14.19 3.93
N PHE A 50 -6.73 13.46 4.76
CA PHE A 50 -5.31 13.74 5.02
C PHE A 50 -4.46 13.59 3.76
N SER A 51 -4.63 12.50 3.01
CA SER A 51 -3.86 12.22 1.81
C SER A 51 -4.00 13.33 0.77
N ILE A 52 -5.22 13.80 0.51
CA ILE A 52 -5.47 14.89 -0.43
C ILE A 52 -4.86 16.20 0.07
N ASN A 53 -5.14 16.59 1.30
CA ASN A 53 -4.76 17.91 1.78
C ASN A 53 -3.27 18.04 2.07
N ILE A 54 -2.66 17.02 2.66
CA ILE A 54 -1.26 17.08 3.11
C ILE A 54 -0.32 16.44 2.07
N VAL A 55 -0.64 15.22 1.61
CA VAL A 55 0.31 14.52 0.73
C VAL A 55 0.20 14.98 -0.73
N SER A 56 -1.01 15.35 -1.20
CA SER A 56 -1.17 15.61 -2.64
C SER A 56 -1.24 17.08 -3.02
N LEU A 57 -1.73 17.97 -2.14
CA LEU A 57 -2.13 19.32 -2.59
C LEU A 57 -1.51 20.46 -1.77
N TYR A 58 -2.00 20.72 -0.56
CA TYR A 58 -1.72 22.01 0.09
C TYR A 58 -0.32 22.11 0.70
N PHE A 59 0.28 21.02 1.17
CA PHE A 59 1.62 21.08 1.75
C PHE A 59 2.69 21.30 0.68
N SER A 60 2.61 20.63 -0.46
CA SER A 60 3.53 20.87 -1.58
C SER A 60 3.44 22.30 -2.11
N LEU A 61 2.22 22.81 -2.27
CA LEU A 61 2.00 24.21 -2.68
C LEU A 61 2.55 25.21 -1.65
N TRP A 62 2.38 24.94 -0.36
CA TRP A 62 2.93 25.78 0.71
C TRP A 62 4.46 25.79 0.71
N VAL A 63 5.10 24.64 0.51
CA VAL A 63 6.57 24.52 0.42
C VAL A 63 7.10 25.42 -0.70
N VAL A 64 6.50 25.36 -1.88
CA VAL A 64 6.99 26.10 -3.06
C VAL A 64 6.56 27.56 -3.03
N ASN A 65 5.27 27.84 -2.85
CA ASN A 65 4.72 29.16 -3.03
C ASN A 65 4.86 30.08 -1.81
N THR A 66 4.96 29.51 -0.60
CA THR A 66 4.99 30.29 0.65
C THR A 66 6.38 30.29 1.29
N MET A 67 7.06 29.15 1.28
CA MET A 67 8.36 29.03 1.96
C MET A 67 9.57 29.20 1.03
N GLY A 68 9.35 29.38 -0.27
CA GLY A 68 10.42 29.54 -1.25
C GLY A 68 11.27 28.28 -1.44
N GLY A 69 10.75 27.11 -1.03
CA GLY A 69 11.37 25.82 -1.31
C GLY A 69 11.20 25.41 -2.77
N ALA A 70 11.93 24.39 -3.19
CA ALA A 70 11.81 23.82 -4.53
C ALA A 70 10.96 22.54 -4.49
N ASP A 71 10.41 22.14 -5.65
CA ASP A 71 9.67 20.88 -5.81
C ASP A 71 10.47 19.67 -5.29
N LYS A 72 11.80 19.71 -5.48
CA LYS A 72 12.72 18.67 -4.97
C LYS A 72 12.69 18.52 -3.45
N ASP A 73 12.48 19.60 -2.70
CA ASP A 73 12.51 19.55 -1.22
C ASP A 73 11.31 18.76 -0.71
N TYR A 74 10.13 19.02 -1.27
CA TYR A 74 8.94 18.21 -1.03
C TYR A 74 9.11 16.77 -1.53
N GLY A 75 9.61 16.61 -2.77
CA GLY A 75 9.81 15.31 -3.40
C GLY A 75 10.75 14.41 -2.59
N TYR A 76 11.87 14.95 -2.10
CA TYR A 76 12.81 14.20 -1.27
C TYR A 76 12.22 13.84 0.09
N ALA A 77 11.49 14.75 0.73
CA ALA A 77 10.83 14.47 2.00
C ALA A 77 9.77 13.36 1.86
N ASN A 78 8.96 13.41 0.81
CA ASN A 78 7.97 12.37 0.50
C ASN A 78 8.65 11.02 0.21
N SER A 79 9.66 11.01 -0.66
CA SER A 79 10.41 9.80 -1.01
C SER A 79 11.10 9.18 0.21
N PHE A 80 11.67 9.99 1.09
CA PHE A 80 12.30 9.51 2.32
C PHE A 80 11.29 8.85 3.27
N SER A 81 10.11 9.46 3.46
CA SER A 81 9.05 8.85 4.29
C SER A 81 8.55 7.52 3.71
N MET A 82 8.44 7.41 2.36
CA MET A 82 8.05 6.18 1.68
C MET A 82 9.13 5.10 1.78
N ALA A 83 10.40 5.48 1.66
CA ALA A 83 11.53 4.56 1.85
C ALA A 83 11.58 4.00 3.27
N LEU A 84 11.41 4.85 4.29
CA LEU A 84 11.30 4.38 5.68
C LEU A 84 10.17 3.35 5.83
N LEU A 85 9.01 3.64 5.26
CA LEU A 85 7.88 2.72 5.33
C LEU A 85 8.16 1.42 4.59
N PHE A 86 8.76 1.47 3.40
CA PHE A 86 9.09 0.29 2.62
C PHE A 86 9.87 -0.74 3.45
N PHE A 87 10.88 -0.30 4.19
CA PHE A 87 11.70 -1.20 5.02
C PHE A 87 11.02 -1.60 6.33
N THR A 88 10.18 -0.74 6.89
CA THR A 88 9.60 -0.99 8.22
C THR A 88 8.20 -1.62 8.18
N ALA A 89 7.48 -1.55 7.05
CA ALA A 89 6.11 -2.04 6.94
C ALA A 89 5.92 -3.50 7.39
N PRO A 90 6.76 -4.48 6.99
CA PRO A 90 6.64 -5.86 7.48
C PRO A 90 6.88 -5.97 8.98
N ILE A 91 7.77 -5.13 9.54
CA ILE A 91 8.06 -5.09 10.98
C ILE A 91 6.84 -4.55 11.74
N LEU A 92 6.24 -3.44 11.27
CA LEU A 92 5.02 -2.86 11.85
C LEU A 92 3.88 -3.88 11.85
N GLY A 93 3.70 -4.62 10.75
CA GLY A 93 2.73 -5.70 10.67
C GLY A 93 3.01 -6.79 11.70
N ALA A 94 4.26 -7.25 11.82
CA ALA A 94 4.67 -8.25 12.79
C ALA A 94 4.50 -7.77 14.24
N PHE A 95 4.69 -6.48 14.53
CA PHE A 95 4.37 -5.90 15.85
C PHE A 95 2.92 -6.12 16.22
N SER A 96 2.00 -5.85 15.31
CA SER A 96 0.56 -6.01 15.56
C SER A 96 0.18 -7.47 15.80
N ASP A 97 0.78 -8.39 15.06
CA ASP A 97 0.55 -9.84 15.23
C ASP A 97 1.09 -10.33 16.57
N GLN A 98 2.30 -9.91 16.97
CA GLN A 98 2.91 -10.30 18.25
C GLN A 98 2.20 -9.68 19.46
N ALA A 99 1.67 -8.47 19.31
CA ALA A 99 0.87 -7.83 20.37
C ALA A 99 -0.52 -8.43 20.51
N GLY A 100 -1.01 -9.17 19.50
CA GLY A 100 -2.38 -9.67 19.45
C GLY A 100 -3.45 -8.57 19.43
N ARG A 101 -3.05 -7.33 19.17
CA ARG A 101 -3.92 -6.14 19.13
C ARG A 101 -3.37 -5.15 18.10
N ARG A 102 -4.22 -4.64 17.23
CA ARG A 102 -3.90 -3.67 16.18
C ARG A 102 -4.32 -2.26 16.54
N LYS A 103 -5.45 -2.14 17.22
CA LYS A 103 -6.08 -0.86 17.59
C LYS A 103 -5.16 0.07 18.40
N PRO A 104 -4.38 -0.35 19.41
CA PRO A 104 -3.47 0.55 20.12
C PRO A 104 -2.41 1.18 19.23
N PHE A 105 -1.87 0.41 18.25
CA PHE A 105 -0.89 0.93 17.28
C PHE A 105 -1.54 1.90 16.30
N LEU A 106 -2.77 1.60 15.84
CA LEU A 106 -3.56 2.51 15.02
C LEU A 106 -3.79 3.85 15.74
N ILE A 107 -4.20 3.82 17.01
CA ILE A 107 -4.40 5.03 17.80
C ILE A 107 -3.09 5.82 17.94
N ALA A 108 -2.00 5.16 18.31
CA ALA A 108 -0.69 5.82 18.48
C ALA A 108 -0.20 6.48 17.19
N THR A 109 -0.23 5.75 16.07
CA THR A 109 0.21 6.29 14.78
C THR A 109 -0.68 7.43 14.31
N THR A 110 -1.99 7.34 14.51
CA THR A 110 -2.93 8.41 14.15
C THR A 110 -2.70 9.66 14.99
N LEU A 111 -2.58 9.54 16.32
CA LEU A 111 -2.36 10.69 17.20
C LEU A 111 -1.03 11.38 16.89
N LEU A 112 0.03 10.62 16.63
CA LEU A 112 1.32 11.18 16.22
C LEU A 112 1.21 11.88 14.87
N CYS A 113 0.54 11.29 13.89
CA CYS A 113 0.28 11.93 12.60
C CYS A 113 -0.49 13.24 12.76
N VAL A 114 -1.58 13.24 13.53
CA VAL A 114 -2.41 14.44 13.81
C VAL A 114 -1.58 15.53 14.50
N ALA A 115 -0.80 15.18 15.51
CA ALA A 115 0.04 16.14 16.23
C ALA A 115 1.08 16.78 15.31
N MET A 116 1.82 15.98 14.53
CA MET A 116 2.80 16.49 13.57
C MET A 116 2.15 17.35 12.48
N THR A 117 0.96 16.95 11.99
CA THR A 117 0.21 17.71 10.99
C THR A 117 -0.26 19.07 11.54
N ALA A 118 -0.74 19.12 12.77
CA ALA A 118 -1.15 20.37 13.42
C ALA A 118 0.02 21.36 13.61
N LEU A 119 1.24 20.83 13.74
CA LEU A 119 2.48 21.61 13.88
C LEU A 119 3.12 22.02 12.56
N LEU A 120 2.61 21.56 11.40
CA LEU A 120 3.12 22.00 10.10
C LEU A 120 2.99 23.51 9.97
N GLY A 121 4.07 24.16 9.53
CA GLY A 121 4.14 25.60 9.40
C GLY A 121 4.38 26.38 10.72
N ALA A 122 4.55 25.69 11.86
CA ALA A 122 4.89 26.36 13.14
C ALA A 122 6.34 26.83 13.20
N GLY A 123 7.18 26.44 12.24
CA GLY A 123 8.61 26.82 12.14
C GLY A 123 9.04 26.99 10.69
N GLY A 124 10.35 27.06 10.46
CA GLY A 124 10.92 27.15 9.11
C GLY A 124 10.68 25.92 8.24
N LEU A 125 11.10 26.01 6.98
CA LEU A 125 10.92 24.96 5.97
C LEU A 125 11.47 23.61 6.44
N THR A 126 12.69 23.56 6.96
CA THR A 126 13.37 22.32 7.40
C THR A 126 12.57 21.58 8.49
N LEU A 127 12.06 22.31 9.50
CA LEU A 127 11.24 21.70 10.55
C LEU A 127 9.94 21.15 9.97
N SER A 128 9.28 21.89 9.08
CA SER A 128 8.04 21.46 8.47
C SER A 128 8.22 20.25 7.56
N LEU A 129 9.34 20.16 6.82
CA LEU A 129 9.68 18.96 6.04
C LEU A 129 9.93 17.75 6.94
N ALA A 130 10.63 17.93 8.08
CA ALA A 130 10.84 16.86 9.06
C ALA A 130 9.53 16.38 9.69
N LEU A 131 8.64 17.31 10.07
CA LEU A 131 7.29 17.00 10.58
C LEU A 131 6.45 16.28 9.52
N PHE A 132 6.52 16.70 8.25
CA PHE A 132 5.84 16.04 7.14
C PHE A 132 6.33 14.61 6.96
N ILE A 133 7.65 14.37 6.98
CA ILE A 133 8.22 13.02 6.89
C ILE A 133 7.63 12.14 7.99
N GLY A 134 7.62 12.63 9.23
CA GLY A 134 7.06 11.89 10.36
C GLY A 134 5.56 11.67 10.23
N ALA A 135 4.78 12.71 9.90
CA ALA A 135 3.34 12.62 9.73
C ALA A 135 2.96 11.62 8.63
N ASN A 136 3.62 11.71 7.46
CA ASN A 136 3.35 10.82 6.33
C ASN A 136 3.75 9.36 6.64
N TYR A 137 4.88 9.14 7.32
CA TYR A 137 5.29 7.82 7.79
C TYR A 137 4.26 7.22 8.76
N MET A 138 3.80 8.00 9.76
CA MET A 138 2.79 7.55 10.73
C MET A 138 1.44 7.29 10.06
N PHE A 139 1.02 8.13 9.11
CA PHE A 139 -0.18 7.93 8.31
C PHE A 139 -0.13 6.60 7.54
N GLN A 140 0.93 6.38 6.80
CA GLN A 140 1.11 5.18 5.98
C GLN A 140 1.28 3.91 6.83
N GLY A 141 2.00 4.01 7.97
CA GLY A 141 2.12 2.92 8.94
C GLY A 141 0.79 2.60 9.60
N GLY A 142 -0.03 3.63 9.88
CA GLY A 142 -1.39 3.48 10.40
C GLY A 142 -2.30 2.66 9.50
N LEU A 143 -2.17 2.80 8.16
CA LEU A 143 -2.94 2.02 7.19
C LEU A 143 -2.70 0.51 7.32
N ILE A 144 -1.51 0.06 7.70
CA ILE A 144 -1.22 -1.37 7.93
C ILE A 144 -2.09 -1.91 9.06
N PHE A 145 -2.20 -1.16 10.16
CA PHE A 145 -3.03 -1.55 11.30
C PHE A 145 -4.52 -1.43 11.00
N TYR A 146 -4.92 -0.37 10.29
CA TYR A 146 -6.29 -0.15 9.85
C TYR A 146 -6.81 -1.28 8.95
N ASP A 147 -6.07 -1.61 7.89
CA ASP A 147 -6.45 -2.67 6.96
C ASP A 147 -6.51 -4.03 7.66
N SER A 148 -5.59 -4.29 8.60
CA SER A 148 -5.57 -5.54 9.35
C SER A 148 -6.70 -5.66 10.39
N LEU A 149 -7.46 -4.59 10.68
CA LEU A 149 -8.69 -4.63 11.49
C LEU A 149 -9.93 -5.09 10.69
N LEU A 150 -9.87 -5.19 9.37
CA LEU A 150 -11.02 -5.62 8.55
C LEU A 150 -11.66 -6.94 9.02
N PRO A 151 -10.93 -7.97 9.46
CA PRO A 151 -11.53 -9.17 10.04
C PRO A 151 -12.30 -8.94 11.34
N ALA A 152 -11.97 -7.90 12.11
CA ALA A 152 -12.67 -7.57 13.36
C ALA A 152 -14.03 -6.90 13.13
N VAL A 153 -14.24 -6.31 11.94
CA VAL A 153 -15.47 -5.58 11.57
C VAL A 153 -16.26 -6.27 10.46
N SER A 154 -15.83 -7.45 9.99
CA SER A 154 -16.48 -8.17 8.88
C SER A 154 -16.49 -9.67 9.12
N THR A 155 -17.47 -10.34 8.52
CA THR A 155 -17.50 -11.80 8.34
C THR A 155 -17.03 -12.15 6.95
N GLU A 156 -16.83 -13.44 6.64
CA GLU A 156 -16.46 -13.85 5.28
C GLU A 156 -17.53 -13.49 4.24
N GLU A 157 -18.80 -13.53 4.65
CA GLU A 157 -19.95 -13.28 3.77
C GLU A 157 -20.18 -11.79 3.47
N ASN A 158 -19.71 -10.86 4.34
CA ASN A 158 -19.93 -9.42 4.17
C ASN A 158 -18.65 -8.60 4.00
N ARG A 159 -17.48 -9.27 3.93
CA ARG A 159 -16.16 -8.62 3.88
C ARG A 159 -15.99 -7.68 2.70
N GLY A 160 -16.55 -8.06 1.54
CA GLY A 160 -16.57 -7.22 0.35
C GLY A 160 -17.37 -5.95 0.54
N ARG A 161 -18.59 -6.05 1.10
CA ARG A 161 -19.44 -4.89 1.41
C ARG A 161 -18.79 -3.95 2.41
N VAL A 162 -18.18 -4.48 3.45
CA VAL A 162 -17.48 -3.66 4.45
C VAL A 162 -16.26 -2.96 3.82
N SER A 163 -15.44 -3.67 3.05
CA SER A 163 -14.32 -3.09 2.30
C SER A 163 -14.79 -2.03 1.31
N GLY A 164 -15.81 -2.32 0.53
CA GLY A 164 -16.38 -1.39 -0.46
C GLY A 164 -16.98 -0.14 0.17
N LEU A 165 -17.63 -0.25 1.34
CA LEU A 165 -18.12 0.89 2.10
C LEU A 165 -16.96 1.78 2.56
N GLY A 166 -15.86 1.21 3.07
CA GLY A 166 -14.65 1.95 3.43
C GLY A 166 -14.10 2.72 2.25
N ILE A 167 -13.93 2.07 1.10
CA ILE A 167 -13.45 2.70 -0.13
C ILE A 167 -14.38 3.81 -0.61
N GLY A 168 -15.70 3.58 -0.62
CA GLY A 168 -16.67 4.61 -1.00
C GLY A 168 -16.60 5.84 -0.10
N LEU A 169 -16.59 5.65 1.23
CA LEU A 169 -16.42 6.76 2.18
C LEU A 169 -15.03 7.40 2.07
N GLY A 170 -14.00 6.62 1.77
CA GLY A 170 -12.66 7.14 1.51
C GLY A 170 -12.69 8.15 0.36
N TYR A 171 -13.25 7.81 -0.79
CA TYR A 171 -13.38 8.78 -1.90
C TYR A 171 -14.22 10.00 -1.56
N LEU A 172 -15.25 9.87 -0.71
CA LEU A 172 -15.97 11.03 -0.18
C LEU A 172 -15.05 11.95 0.63
N GLY A 173 -14.05 11.39 1.34
CA GLY A 173 -13.01 12.15 2.03
C GLY A 173 -12.20 13.06 1.11
N SER A 174 -12.01 12.68 -0.17
CA SER A 174 -11.37 13.52 -1.19
C SER A 174 -12.17 14.80 -1.45
N PHE A 175 -13.48 14.69 -1.55
CA PHE A 175 -14.34 15.88 -1.72
C PHE A 175 -14.27 16.80 -0.50
N ILE A 176 -14.31 16.24 0.71
CA ILE A 176 -14.19 17.03 1.95
C ILE A 176 -12.83 17.73 2.00
N GLY A 177 -11.76 17.05 1.62
CA GLY A 177 -10.42 17.61 1.59
C GLY A 177 -10.32 18.79 0.62
N VAL A 178 -10.73 18.60 -0.63
CA VAL A 178 -10.74 19.67 -1.65
C VAL A 178 -11.66 20.82 -1.23
N ALA A 179 -12.87 20.53 -0.76
CA ALA A 179 -13.82 21.54 -0.30
C ALA A 179 -13.28 22.37 0.87
N THR A 180 -12.54 21.74 1.79
CA THR A 180 -11.90 22.46 2.90
C THR A 180 -10.96 23.54 2.39
N GLY A 181 -10.15 23.24 1.39
CA GLY A 181 -9.28 24.26 0.79
C GLY A 181 -10.02 25.31 -0.01
N LEU A 182 -10.95 24.90 -0.89
CA LEU A 182 -11.72 25.86 -1.71
C LEU A 182 -12.50 26.86 -0.86
N LEU A 183 -13.02 26.45 0.27
CA LEU A 183 -13.86 27.31 1.12
C LEU A 183 -13.05 28.14 2.13
N PHE A 184 -11.90 27.65 2.56
CA PHE A 184 -11.21 28.23 3.71
C PHE A 184 -9.79 28.69 3.45
N LEU A 185 -9.11 28.28 2.36
CA LEU A 185 -7.70 28.62 2.11
C LEU A 185 -7.44 30.12 2.17
N ASP A 186 -8.27 30.91 1.51
CA ASP A 186 -8.13 32.39 1.46
C ASP A 186 -8.35 33.05 2.83
N ARG A 187 -9.09 32.38 3.73
CA ARG A 187 -9.43 32.93 5.06
C ARG A 187 -8.43 32.54 6.14
N ILE A 188 -7.95 31.28 6.12
CA ILE A 188 -7.12 30.72 7.20
C ILE A 188 -5.70 30.38 6.76
N GLY A 189 -5.40 30.53 5.46
CA GLY A 189 -4.11 30.21 4.88
C GLY A 189 -3.75 28.72 4.92
N TYR A 190 -2.60 28.36 4.37
CA TYR A 190 -2.13 26.96 4.34
C TYR A 190 -1.97 26.34 5.73
N THR A 191 -1.41 27.08 6.69
CA THR A 191 -1.24 26.56 8.06
C THR A 191 -2.56 26.31 8.78
N GLY A 192 -3.58 27.13 8.47
CA GLY A 192 -4.95 26.89 8.91
C GLY A 192 -5.55 25.62 8.32
N ILE A 193 -5.31 25.36 7.02
CA ILE A 193 -5.72 24.10 6.35
C ILE A 193 -5.04 22.89 6.98
N PHE A 194 -3.76 22.96 7.35
CA PHE A 194 -3.07 21.85 8.03
C PHE A 194 -3.73 21.53 9.37
N ARG A 195 -4.05 22.55 10.18
CA ARG A 195 -4.76 22.37 11.47
C ARG A 195 -6.17 21.87 11.27
N ALA A 196 -6.91 22.37 10.29
CA ALA A 196 -8.24 21.89 9.96
C ALA A 196 -8.20 20.42 9.52
N THR A 197 -7.21 20.03 8.69
CA THR A 197 -7.01 18.63 8.28
C THR A 197 -6.67 17.73 9.47
N ALA A 198 -5.81 18.17 10.38
CA ALA A 198 -5.49 17.44 11.60
C ALA A 198 -6.75 17.20 12.47
N LEU A 199 -7.57 18.24 12.61
CA LEU A 199 -8.85 18.16 13.35
C LEU A 199 -9.84 17.21 12.67
N LEU A 200 -10.02 17.32 11.35
CA LEU A 200 -10.91 16.45 10.58
C LEU A 200 -10.43 14.99 10.65
N PHE A 201 -9.12 14.76 10.54
CA PHE A 201 -8.56 13.42 10.69
C PHE A 201 -8.91 12.84 12.05
N LEU A 202 -8.66 13.58 13.13
CA LEU A 202 -8.99 13.12 14.48
C LEU A 202 -10.48 12.88 14.63
N LEU A 203 -11.34 13.80 14.19
CA LEU A 203 -12.79 13.72 14.30
C LEU A 203 -13.34 12.45 13.63
N PHE A 204 -12.91 12.17 12.39
CA PHE A 204 -13.37 11.00 11.65
C PHE A 204 -12.70 9.68 12.11
N ALA A 205 -11.52 9.75 12.74
CA ALA A 205 -10.85 8.58 13.32
C ALA A 205 -11.43 8.18 14.67
N LEU A 206 -11.93 9.12 15.47
CA LEU A 206 -12.47 8.89 16.82
C LEU A 206 -13.52 7.77 16.88
N PRO A 207 -14.52 7.68 16.00
CA PRO A 207 -15.49 6.58 16.02
C PRO A 207 -14.82 5.22 15.92
N CYS A 208 -13.78 5.08 15.08
CA CYS A 208 -13.02 3.84 14.96
C CYS A 208 -12.35 3.47 16.29
N PHE A 209 -11.79 4.45 17.00
CA PHE A 209 -11.15 4.22 18.30
C PHE A 209 -12.14 3.82 19.39
N LEU A 210 -13.35 4.33 19.36
CA LEU A 210 -14.35 4.10 20.39
C LEU A 210 -15.15 2.81 20.13
N PHE A 211 -15.64 2.61 18.91
CA PHE A 211 -16.65 1.60 18.61
C PHE A 211 -16.14 0.34 17.93
N VAL A 212 -14.95 0.35 17.32
CA VAL A 212 -14.35 -0.88 16.81
C VAL A 212 -13.82 -1.71 17.96
N ARG A 213 -14.37 -2.91 18.13
CA ARG A 213 -13.94 -3.87 19.16
C ARG A 213 -13.03 -4.91 18.52
N GLU A 214 -11.83 -5.02 19.03
CA GLU A 214 -10.88 -6.05 18.62
C GLU A 214 -10.91 -7.19 19.64
N PRO A 215 -11.09 -8.46 19.21
CA PRO A 215 -11.03 -9.60 20.12
C PRO A 215 -9.67 -9.66 20.79
N LEU A 216 -9.68 -9.90 22.11
CA LEU A 216 -8.45 -10.07 22.88
C LEU A 216 -7.80 -11.41 22.51
N VAL A 217 -6.69 -11.39 21.82
CA VAL A 217 -5.85 -12.58 21.69
C VAL A 217 -4.99 -12.67 22.94
N GLN A 218 -5.21 -13.70 23.75
CA GLN A 218 -4.40 -13.95 24.96
C GLN A 218 -2.93 -14.14 24.55
N GLY A 219 -2.03 -13.33 25.11
CA GLY A 219 -0.61 -13.53 24.91
C GLY A 219 0.27 -12.28 24.79
N ALA A 220 -0.29 -11.09 24.80
CA ALA A 220 0.50 -9.88 24.80
C ALA A 220 1.33 -9.77 26.09
N GLY A 221 2.57 -10.19 25.99
CA GLY A 221 3.57 -10.02 27.04
C GLY A 221 4.00 -8.55 27.16
N SER A 222 5.05 -8.28 27.94
CA SER A 222 5.65 -6.95 28.03
C SER A 222 6.03 -6.41 26.63
N LEU A 223 6.01 -5.08 26.46
CA LEU A 223 6.40 -4.41 25.21
C LEU A 223 7.74 -4.94 24.66
N ALA A 224 8.72 -5.16 25.53
CA ALA A 224 10.02 -5.74 25.16
C ALA A 224 9.89 -7.14 24.53
N ARG A 225 8.94 -7.95 24.95
CA ARG A 225 8.67 -9.28 24.39
C ARG A 225 8.02 -9.15 23.01
N VAL A 226 7.08 -8.23 22.85
CA VAL A 226 6.44 -7.92 21.57
C VAL A 226 7.48 -7.45 20.54
N VAL A 227 8.33 -6.48 20.93
CA VAL A 227 9.44 -5.98 20.09
C VAL A 227 10.37 -7.10 19.67
N ARG A 228 10.89 -7.89 20.64
CA ARG A 228 11.77 -9.03 20.34
C ARG A 228 11.08 -10.07 19.47
N GLY A 229 9.80 -10.32 19.70
CA GLY A 229 8.98 -11.24 18.90
C GLY A 229 8.84 -10.79 17.45
N ALA A 230 8.53 -9.52 17.22
CA ALA A 230 8.39 -8.93 15.90
C ALA A 230 9.70 -8.98 15.11
N PHE A 231 10.81 -8.56 15.73
CA PHE A 231 12.14 -8.67 15.11
C PHE A 231 12.51 -10.13 14.83
N SER A 232 12.27 -11.06 15.76
CA SER A 232 12.50 -12.48 15.54
C SER A 232 11.60 -13.07 14.45
N GLN A 233 10.37 -12.59 14.34
CA GLN A 233 9.43 -13.00 13.30
C GLN A 233 9.91 -12.54 11.92
N THR A 234 10.37 -11.32 11.80
CA THR A 234 10.75 -10.69 10.53
C THR A 234 12.19 -11.09 10.13
N TYR A 235 13.18 -10.70 10.93
CA TYR A 235 14.59 -11.01 10.65
C TYR A 235 14.93 -12.49 10.89
N GLY A 236 14.53 -13.03 12.03
CA GLY A 236 14.85 -14.42 12.39
C GLY A 236 14.19 -15.43 11.46
N ARG A 237 13.04 -15.09 10.84
CA ARG A 237 12.43 -15.90 9.80
C ARG A 237 13.18 -15.75 8.48
N GLY A 238 13.58 -14.55 8.09
CA GLY A 238 14.46 -14.30 6.95
C GLY A 238 15.71 -15.14 7.06
N PHE A 239 16.42 -15.05 8.20
CA PHE A 239 17.61 -15.85 8.47
C PHE A 239 17.37 -17.37 8.37
N ARG A 240 16.27 -17.89 8.88
CA ARG A 240 15.98 -19.33 8.82
C ARG A 240 15.49 -19.83 7.47
N THR A 241 14.88 -18.95 6.66
CA THR A 241 14.29 -19.33 5.37
C THR A 241 15.33 -19.34 4.26
N ILE A 242 16.36 -18.50 4.35
CA ILE A 242 17.45 -18.48 3.39
C ILE A 242 18.35 -19.71 3.63
N LYS A 243 18.22 -20.73 2.77
CA LYS A 243 18.96 -22.00 2.89
C LYS A 243 20.46 -21.85 2.59
N HIS A 244 20.85 -20.86 1.80
CA HIS A 244 22.22 -20.68 1.30
C HIS A 244 22.71 -19.24 1.54
N TRP A 245 23.02 -18.91 2.79
CA TRP A 245 23.52 -17.61 3.21
C TRP A 245 24.68 -17.06 2.35
N PRO A 246 25.75 -17.88 2.06
CA PRO A 246 26.84 -17.36 1.24
C PRO A 246 26.39 -16.93 -0.14
N ARG A 247 25.45 -17.64 -0.78
CA ARG A 247 24.90 -17.27 -2.08
C ARG A 247 24.04 -16.00 -2.00
N TYR A 248 23.28 -15.83 -0.94
CA TYR A 248 22.48 -14.62 -0.71
C TYR A 248 23.37 -13.38 -0.58
N PHE A 249 24.39 -13.44 0.29
CA PHE A 249 25.35 -12.34 0.43
C PHE A 249 26.19 -12.11 -0.82
N ALA A 250 26.62 -13.16 -1.49
CA ALA A 250 27.35 -13.06 -2.76
C ALA A 250 26.50 -12.40 -3.87
N LEU A 251 25.20 -12.72 -3.95
CA LEU A 251 24.29 -12.08 -4.88
C LEU A 251 24.20 -10.56 -4.62
N TRP A 252 23.98 -10.17 -3.37
CA TRP A 252 23.88 -8.75 -3.00
C TRP A 252 25.20 -8.00 -3.14
N ALA A 253 26.32 -8.63 -2.81
CA ALA A 253 27.64 -8.07 -3.07
C ALA A 253 27.87 -7.89 -4.58
N GLY A 254 27.44 -8.85 -5.42
CA GLY A 254 27.49 -8.75 -6.87
C GLY A 254 26.62 -7.62 -7.44
N ILE A 255 25.40 -7.43 -6.92
CA ILE A 255 24.53 -6.29 -7.24
C ILE A 255 25.24 -4.97 -6.88
N GLY A 256 25.80 -4.88 -5.69
CA GLY A 256 26.55 -3.72 -5.24
C GLY A 256 27.79 -3.43 -6.11
N VAL A 257 28.52 -4.47 -6.53
CA VAL A 257 29.61 -4.31 -7.51
C VAL A 257 29.08 -3.73 -8.83
N GLY A 258 27.94 -4.20 -9.31
CA GLY A 258 27.26 -3.64 -10.50
C GLY A 258 26.90 -2.16 -10.32
N GLN A 259 26.40 -1.77 -9.16
CA GLN A 259 26.12 -0.36 -8.81
C GLN A 259 27.42 0.48 -8.80
N GLY A 260 28.50 -0.06 -8.23
CA GLY A 260 29.81 0.59 -8.23
C GLY A 260 30.40 0.77 -9.65
N LEU A 261 30.26 -0.24 -10.51
CA LEU A 261 30.65 -0.17 -11.93
C LEU A 261 29.82 0.87 -12.69
N LEU A 262 28.50 0.93 -12.42
CA LEU A 262 27.64 1.96 -13.01
C LEU A 262 28.06 3.36 -12.56
N ALA A 263 28.40 3.54 -11.30
CA ALA A 263 28.91 4.82 -10.77
C ALA A 263 30.23 5.21 -11.47
N VAL A 264 31.18 4.29 -11.63
CA VAL A 264 32.41 4.49 -12.41
C VAL A 264 32.11 4.94 -13.84
N LEU A 265 31.18 4.26 -14.52
CA LEU A 265 30.76 4.60 -15.89
C LEU A 265 30.15 5.99 -15.96
N LEU A 266 29.22 6.33 -15.05
CA LEU A 266 28.54 7.63 -15.03
C LEU A 266 29.53 8.77 -14.77
N VAL A 267 30.49 8.60 -13.84
CA VAL A 267 31.54 9.57 -13.57
C VAL A 267 32.44 9.76 -14.81
N ALA A 268 32.79 8.67 -15.50
CA ALA A 268 33.58 8.74 -16.73
C ALA A 268 32.83 9.47 -17.86
N LEU A 269 31.54 9.18 -18.06
CA LEU A 269 30.68 9.85 -19.05
C LEU A 269 30.48 11.33 -18.75
N ALA A 270 30.49 11.72 -17.47
CA ALA A 270 30.44 13.12 -17.05
C ALA A 270 31.79 13.85 -17.14
N GLY A 271 32.83 13.24 -17.71
CA GLY A 271 34.18 13.82 -17.84
C GLY A 271 34.98 13.83 -16.53
N GLY A 272 34.51 13.15 -15.49
CA GLY A 272 35.22 12.98 -14.22
C GLY A 272 36.28 11.87 -14.28
N LYS A 273 37.16 11.82 -13.27
CA LYS A 273 38.14 10.72 -13.14
C LYS A 273 37.50 9.54 -12.38
N PRO A 274 37.26 8.42 -13.06
CA PRO A 274 36.69 7.24 -12.41
C PRO A 274 37.70 6.66 -11.40
N GLN A 275 37.22 6.29 -10.23
CA GLN A 275 38.06 5.74 -9.16
C GLN A 275 37.62 4.32 -8.84
N ALA A 276 38.57 3.38 -8.80
CA ALA A 276 38.29 1.96 -8.58
C ALA A 276 37.64 1.67 -7.19
N TRP A 277 37.80 2.54 -6.22
CA TRP A 277 37.16 2.37 -4.89
C TRP A 277 35.63 2.39 -4.96
N PHE A 278 35.00 2.99 -6.00
CA PHE A 278 33.56 2.92 -6.20
C PHE A 278 33.04 1.48 -6.29
N ILE A 279 33.84 0.58 -6.85
CA ILE A 279 33.48 -0.84 -6.97
C ILE A 279 33.48 -1.50 -5.58
N ALA A 280 34.51 -1.24 -4.77
CA ALA A 280 34.58 -1.76 -3.40
C ALA A 280 33.50 -1.17 -2.50
N ALA A 281 33.25 0.15 -2.62
CA ALA A 281 32.14 0.81 -1.92
C ALA A 281 30.80 0.24 -2.35
N GLY A 282 30.58 0.00 -3.65
CA GLY A 282 29.39 -0.65 -4.17
C GLY A 282 29.20 -2.04 -3.57
N ALA A 283 30.23 -2.89 -3.51
CA ALA A 283 30.13 -4.20 -2.88
C ALA A 283 29.74 -4.09 -1.38
N LEU A 284 30.30 -3.13 -0.65
CA LEU A 284 29.93 -2.88 0.74
C LEU A 284 28.47 -2.41 0.84
N VAL A 285 28.03 -1.51 -0.04
CA VAL A 285 26.62 -1.07 -0.12
C VAL A 285 25.71 -2.27 -0.35
N GLY A 286 26.01 -3.15 -1.30
CA GLY A 286 25.23 -4.37 -1.54
C GLY A 286 25.15 -5.28 -0.31
N LEU A 287 26.23 -5.42 0.46
CA LEU A 287 26.20 -6.17 1.72
C LEU A 287 25.30 -5.49 2.77
N VAL A 288 25.34 -4.16 2.90
CA VAL A 288 24.44 -3.41 3.76
C VAL A 288 22.99 -3.58 3.31
N GLU A 289 22.71 -3.45 2.01
CA GLU A 289 21.40 -3.68 1.42
C GLU A 289 20.87 -5.08 1.73
N SER A 290 21.71 -6.10 1.71
CA SER A 290 21.32 -7.47 2.04
C SER A 290 20.75 -7.60 3.45
N VAL A 291 21.32 -6.90 4.42
CA VAL A 291 20.86 -6.88 5.81
C VAL A 291 19.61 -6.01 5.96
N VAL A 292 19.61 -4.83 5.34
CA VAL A 292 18.48 -3.89 5.37
C VAL A 292 17.23 -4.48 4.72
N LEU A 293 17.40 -5.32 3.69
CA LEU A 293 16.29 -5.96 2.98
C LEU A 293 15.79 -7.27 3.63
N LEU A 294 16.45 -7.79 4.66
CA LEU A 294 15.98 -8.98 5.38
C LEU A 294 14.54 -8.89 5.89
N PRO A 295 14.07 -7.73 6.43
CA PRO A 295 12.67 -7.57 6.84
C PRO A 295 11.67 -7.73 5.70
N VAL A 296 12.13 -7.53 4.48
CA VAL A 296 11.34 -7.67 3.25
C VAL A 296 11.41 -9.10 2.73
N VAL A 297 12.62 -9.65 2.63
CA VAL A 297 12.88 -10.98 2.07
C VAL A 297 12.25 -12.08 2.93
N GLY A 298 12.32 -11.96 4.25
CA GLY A 298 11.74 -12.95 5.16
C GLY A 298 10.24 -13.15 4.97
N PRO A 299 9.41 -12.10 5.09
CA PRO A 299 7.98 -12.16 4.82
C PRO A 299 7.64 -12.54 3.38
N ALA A 300 8.39 -12.07 2.37
CA ALA A 300 8.18 -12.44 0.97
C ALA A 300 8.40 -13.95 0.75
N LEU A 301 9.48 -14.52 1.29
CA LEU A 301 9.71 -15.96 1.28
C LEU A 301 8.68 -16.73 2.13
N HIS A 302 8.17 -16.12 3.20
CA HIS A 302 7.09 -16.71 3.97
C HIS A 302 5.79 -16.79 3.17
N ALA A 303 5.47 -15.76 2.40
CA ALA A 303 4.31 -15.74 1.51
C ALA A 303 4.35 -16.86 0.47
N THR A 304 5.52 -17.32 0.03
CA THR A 304 5.64 -18.45 -0.93
C THR A 304 5.17 -19.77 -0.35
N ARG A 305 5.12 -19.92 0.98
CA ARG A 305 4.61 -21.13 1.65
C ARG A 305 3.09 -21.25 1.57
N TYR A 306 2.39 -20.14 1.29
CA TYR A 306 0.94 -20.13 1.17
C TYR A 306 0.53 -20.08 -0.29
N ARG A 307 -0.20 -21.10 -0.71
CA ARG A 307 -0.57 -21.30 -2.12
C ARG A 307 -1.30 -20.08 -2.67
N GLY A 308 -0.73 -19.46 -3.70
CA GLY A 308 -1.31 -18.29 -4.37
C GLY A 308 -1.00 -16.94 -3.73
N LEU A 309 -0.61 -16.84 -2.45
CA LEU A 309 -0.38 -15.56 -1.77
C LEU A 309 0.78 -14.76 -2.41
N ALA A 310 1.92 -15.42 -2.65
CA ALA A 310 3.05 -14.77 -3.31
C ALA A 310 2.70 -14.33 -4.75
N ARG A 311 1.95 -15.17 -5.51
CA ARG A 311 1.48 -14.79 -6.86
C ARG A 311 0.53 -13.60 -6.82
N PHE A 312 -0.38 -13.55 -5.85
CA PHE A 312 -1.26 -12.40 -5.65
C PHE A 312 -0.45 -11.13 -5.40
N LEU A 313 0.54 -11.16 -4.50
CA LEU A 313 1.38 -10.00 -4.19
C LEU A 313 2.20 -9.54 -5.40
N VAL A 314 2.75 -10.47 -6.19
CA VAL A 314 3.43 -10.14 -7.45
C VAL A 314 2.45 -9.54 -8.45
N GLY A 315 1.29 -10.17 -8.67
CA GLY A 315 0.25 -9.62 -9.55
C GLY A 315 -0.17 -8.21 -9.11
N ARG A 316 -0.22 -7.98 -7.79
CA ARG A 316 -0.56 -6.68 -7.20
C ARG A 316 0.44 -5.57 -7.58
N VAL A 317 1.74 -5.85 -7.65
CA VAL A 317 2.71 -4.87 -8.19
C VAL A 317 2.27 -4.39 -9.56
N PHE A 318 1.97 -5.35 -10.45
CA PHE A 318 1.68 -5.07 -11.86
C PHE A 318 0.34 -4.38 -12.11
N TYR A 319 -0.68 -4.47 -11.26
CA TYR A 319 -1.90 -3.71 -11.47
C TYR A 319 -1.97 -2.42 -10.64
N THR A 320 -1.32 -2.36 -9.49
CA THR A 320 -1.34 -1.16 -8.65
C THR A 320 -0.54 -0.03 -9.28
N ASP A 321 0.57 -0.35 -9.92
CA ASP A 321 1.48 0.62 -10.53
C ASP A 321 0.83 1.40 -11.68
N PRO A 322 0.26 0.77 -12.73
CA PRO A 322 -0.42 1.51 -13.79
C PRO A 322 -1.63 2.31 -13.29
N ILE A 323 -2.37 1.81 -12.31
CA ILE A 323 -3.53 2.53 -11.76
C ILE A 323 -3.07 3.81 -11.05
N ASN A 324 -2.05 3.74 -10.19
CA ASN A 324 -1.50 4.90 -9.51
C ASN A 324 -0.87 5.90 -10.50
N THR A 325 -0.16 5.40 -11.51
CA THR A 325 0.44 6.23 -12.57
C THR A 325 -0.64 6.96 -13.37
N LEU A 326 -1.70 6.27 -13.75
CA LEU A 326 -2.82 6.88 -14.46
C LEU A 326 -3.46 8.01 -13.66
N ILE A 327 -3.68 7.82 -12.35
CA ILE A 327 -4.23 8.87 -11.48
C ILE A 327 -3.35 10.14 -11.53
N VAL A 328 -2.02 9.98 -11.53
CA VAL A 328 -1.07 11.10 -11.56
C VAL A 328 -1.07 11.83 -12.91
N PHE A 329 -1.05 11.07 -14.01
CA PHE A 329 -0.85 11.66 -15.34
C PHE A 329 -2.13 11.93 -16.13
N MET A 330 -3.29 11.49 -15.65
CA MET A 330 -4.56 11.62 -16.39
C MET A 330 -4.95 13.08 -16.63
N GLY A 331 -4.70 13.98 -15.67
CA GLY A 331 -4.94 15.40 -15.84
C GLY A 331 -4.09 16.01 -16.96
N ILE A 332 -2.82 15.65 -17.02
CA ILE A 332 -1.88 16.09 -18.06
C ILE A 332 -2.29 15.51 -19.42
N TYR A 333 -2.70 14.25 -19.47
CA TYR A 333 -3.17 13.59 -20.69
C TYR A 333 -4.44 14.26 -21.22
N ALA A 334 -5.43 14.50 -20.35
CA ALA A 334 -6.68 15.15 -20.72
C ALA A 334 -6.46 16.57 -21.30
N ALA A 335 -5.57 17.35 -20.69
CA ALA A 335 -5.26 18.71 -21.14
C ALA A 335 -4.47 18.73 -22.46
N ASN A 336 -3.43 17.91 -22.57
CA ASN A 336 -2.44 18.03 -23.66
C ASN A 336 -2.73 17.13 -24.86
N GLU A 337 -3.32 15.94 -24.65
CA GLU A 337 -3.62 15.00 -25.76
C GLU A 337 -5.08 15.11 -26.21
N VAL A 338 -6.02 15.36 -25.28
CA VAL A 338 -7.45 15.43 -25.59
C VAL A 338 -7.90 16.89 -25.82
N GLY A 339 -7.09 17.85 -25.39
CA GLY A 339 -7.36 19.29 -25.55
C GLY A 339 -8.46 19.81 -24.62
N PHE A 340 -8.60 19.23 -23.43
CA PHE A 340 -9.52 19.73 -22.41
C PHE A 340 -8.97 20.99 -21.75
N SER A 341 -9.87 21.95 -21.51
CA SER A 341 -9.59 23.09 -20.66
C SER A 341 -9.33 22.66 -19.21
N GLN A 342 -8.75 23.54 -18.42
CA GLN A 342 -8.53 23.28 -16.99
C GLN A 342 -9.84 22.97 -16.25
N GLN A 343 -10.93 23.67 -16.59
CA GLN A 343 -12.25 23.45 -15.99
C GLN A 343 -12.84 22.09 -16.38
N GLU A 344 -12.75 21.70 -17.67
CA GLU A 344 -13.20 20.39 -18.14
C GLU A 344 -12.39 19.27 -17.49
N THR A 345 -11.06 19.42 -17.35
CA THR A 345 -10.19 18.46 -16.67
C THR A 345 -10.56 18.28 -15.19
N GLN A 346 -10.83 19.39 -14.49
CA GLN A 346 -11.29 19.34 -13.09
C GLN A 346 -12.67 18.68 -12.99
N GLY A 347 -13.60 19.02 -13.88
CA GLY A 347 -14.91 18.39 -13.95
C GLY A 347 -14.82 16.88 -14.18
N LEU A 348 -13.95 16.44 -15.08
CA LEU A 348 -13.69 15.03 -15.38
C LEU A 348 -13.19 14.29 -14.14
N LEU A 349 -12.23 14.85 -13.40
CA LEU A 349 -11.69 14.26 -12.17
C LEU A 349 -12.77 14.15 -11.09
N LEU A 350 -13.58 15.20 -10.91
CA LEU A 350 -14.68 15.18 -9.94
C LEU A 350 -15.72 14.11 -10.26
N VAL A 351 -16.12 13.99 -11.54
CA VAL A 351 -17.03 12.92 -11.98
C VAL A 351 -16.41 11.54 -11.73
N SER A 352 -15.14 11.35 -12.09
CA SER A 352 -14.45 10.07 -11.87
C SER A 352 -14.41 9.68 -10.38
N ILE A 353 -14.15 10.65 -9.49
CA ILE A 353 -14.16 10.40 -8.03
C ILE A 353 -15.61 10.09 -7.56
N ALA A 354 -16.61 10.85 -8.01
CA ALA A 354 -18.00 10.61 -7.62
C ALA A 354 -18.47 9.19 -8.03
N VAL A 355 -18.08 8.76 -9.21
CA VAL A 355 -18.41 7.42 -9.72
C VAL A 355 -17.59 6.36 -8.97
N ALA A 356 -16.36 6.65 -8.56
CA ALA A 356 -15.55 5.75 -7.73
C ALA A 356 -16.16 5.53 -6.33
N VAL A 357 -16.82 6.54 -5.74
CA VAL A 357 -17.61 6.38 -4.51
C VAL A 357 -18.69 5.33 -4.69
N ALA A 358 -19.54 5.50 -5.69
CA ALA A 358 -20.61 4.57 -6.00
C ALA A 358 -20.07 3.18 -6.40
N GLY A 359 -19.02 3.17 -7.21
CA GLY A 359 -18.31 1.97 -7.66
C GLY A 359 -17.77 1.16 -6.48
N GLY A 360 -17.12 1.78 -5.51
CA GLY A 360 -16.60 1.10 -4.31
C GLY A 360 -17.70 0.33 -3.55
N ILE A 361 -18.83 0.97 -3.31
CA ILE A 361 -19.97 0.37 -2.62
C ILE A 361 -20.58 -0.79 -3.45
N LEU A 362 -20.83 -0.57 -4.74
CA LEU A 362 -21.41 -1.57 -5.63
C LEU A 362 -20.51 -2.80 -5.79
N TRP A 363 -19.21 -2.58 -6.02
CA TRP A 363 -18.25 -3.66 -6.13
C TRP A 363 -18.06 -4.44 -4.83
N GLY A 364 -18.23 -3.79 -3.68
CA GLY A 364 -18.26 -4.49 -2.39
C GLY A 364 -19.33 -5.57 -2.34
N VAL A 365 -20.54 -5.29 -2.87
CA VAL A 365 -21.62 -6.28 -2.99
C VAL A 365 -21.26 -7.39 -4.00
N VAL A 366 -20.63 -7.03 -5.12
CA VAL A 366 -20.19 -8.00 -6.14
C VAL A 366 -19.13 -8.93 -5.58
N VAL A 367 -18.15 -8.40 -4.80
CA VAL A 367 -17.12 -9.21 -4.12
C VAL A 367 -17.75 -10.28 -3.23
N ASP A 368 -18.78 -9.92 -2.46
CA ASP A 368 -19.46 -10.89 -1.58
C ASP A 368 -20.20 -11.98 -2.37
N ARG A 369 -20.74 -11.64 -3.57
CA ARG A 369 -21.53 -12.58 -4.38
C ARG A 369 -20.68 -13.54 -5.21
N ILE A 370 -19.66 -13.03 -5.91
CA ILE A 370 -18.87 -13.83 -6.87
C ILE A 370 -17.42 -14.08 -6.42
N GLY A 371 -17.02 -13.51 -5.29
CA GLY A 371 -15.68 -13.62 -4.71
C GLY A 371 -14.69 -12.58 -5.23
N PRO A 372 -13.63 -12.31 -4.44
CA PRO A 372 -12.68 -11.21 -4.72
C PRO A 372 -11.86 -11.45 -5.99
N LYS A 373 -11.43 -12.69 -6.30
CA LYS A 373 -10.67 -12.99 -7.52
C LYS A 373 -11.45 -12.69 -8.79
N ARG A 374 -12.69 -13.19 -8.87
CA ARG A 374 -13.55 -12.96 -10.05
C ARG A 374 -13.84 -11.49 -10.22
N THR A 375 -14.15 -10.81 -9.13
CA THR A 375 -14.39 -9.36 -9.15
C THR A 375 -13.15 -8.60 -9.64
N LEU A 376 -11.97 -8.90 -9.09
CA LEU A 376 -10.75 -8.25 -9.51
C LEU A 376 -10.42 -8.52 -10.98
N ASN A 377 -10.67 -9.73 -11.48
CA ASN A 377 -10.49 -10.06 -12.90
C ASN A 377 -11.39 -9.21 -13.80
N ILE A 378 -12.68 -9.04 -13.45
CA ILE A 378 -13.60 -8.17 -14.21
C ILE A 378 -13.09 -6.73 -14.20
N VAL A 379 -12.68 -6.24 -13.05
CA VAL A 379 -12.14 -4.88 -12.88
C VAL A 379 -10.86 -4.69 -13.69
N LEU A 380 -9.95 -5.67 -13.73
CA LEU A 380 -8.75 -5.60 -14.57
C LEU A 380 -9.07 -5.59 -16.06
N VAL A 381 -10.09 -6.33 -16.50
CA VAL A 381 -10.60 -6.24 -17.90
C VAL A 381 -11.13 -4.82 -18.17
N MET A 382 -11.89 -4.23 -17.24
CA MET A 382 -12.33 -2.84 -17.37
C MET A 382 -11.13 -1.88 -17.49
N TRP A 383 -10.08 -2.07 -16.70
CA TRP A 383 -8.84 -1.27 -16.80
C TRP A 383 -8.15 -1.47 -18.16
N MET A 384 -8.08 -2.70 -18.67
CA MET A 384 -7.50 -2.96 -19.99
C MET A 384 -8.28 -2.23 -21.10
N VAL A 385 -9.61 -2.28 -21.05
CA VAL A 385 -10.47 -1.58 -22.01
C VAL A 385 -10.31 -0.06 -21.86
N ALA A 386 -10.27 0.46 -20.63
CA ALA A 386 -10.09 1.88 -20.39
C ALA A 386 -8.75 2.40 -20.93
N LEU A 387 -7.63 1.71 -20.62
CA LEU A 387 -6.30 2.09 -21.10
C LEU A 387 -6.18 2.01 -22.62
N ALA A 388 -6.72 0.94 -23.22
CA ALA A 388 -6.77 0.81 -24.68
C ALA A 388 -7.58 1.94 -25.32
N ALA A 389 -8.73 2.30 -24.75
CA ALA A 389 -9.58 3.39 -25.26
C ALA A 389 -8.90 4.76 -25.08
N VAL A 390 -8.24 5.02 -23.93
CA VAL A 390 -7.43 6.24 -23.73
C VAL A 390 -6.35 6.37 -24.82
N ALA A 391 -5.59 5.30 -25.05
CA ALA A 391 -4.54 5.31 -26.07
C ALA A 391 -5.12 5.50 -27.48
N ALA A 392 -6.25 4.85 -27.80
CA ALA A 392 -6.93 4.96 -29.09
C ALA A 392 -7.45 6.40 -29.34
N ILE A 393 -7.97 7.07 -28.30
CA ILE A 393 -8.43 8.46 -28.42
C ILE A 393 -7.27 9.37 -28.86
N GLY A 394 -6.08 9.21 -28.24
CA GLY A 394 -4.91 10.04 -28.59
C GLY A 394 -4.23 9.63 -29.91
N LEU A 395 -4.25 8.34 -30.30
CA LEU A 395 -3.60 7.88 -31.52
C LEU A 395 -4.44 8.09 -32.78
N LEU A 396 -5.79 8.04 -32.66
CA LEU A 396 -6.72 8.06 -33.77
C LEU A 396 -7.52 9.35 -33.85
N ASP A 397 -7.17 10.35 -33.04
CA ASP A 397 -7.88 11.65 -32.94
C ASP A 397 -9.41 11.47 -32.79
N LEU A 398 -9.81 10.52 -31.95
CA LEU A 398 -11.23 10.24 -31.71
C LEU A 398 -11.90 11.37 -30.93
N SER A 399 -13.25 11.43 -31.02
CA SER A 399 -14.02 12.46 -30.33
C SER A 399 -13.68 12.54 -28.85
N ARG A 400 -13.33 13.74 -28.38
CA ARG A 400 -13.01 14.03 -26.97
C ARG A 400 -14.13 13.65 -25.99
N TRP A 401 -15.38 13.59 -26.46
CA TRP A 401 -16.52 13.17 -25.64
C TRP A 401 -16.43 11.72 -25.18
N LEU A 402 -15.76 10.84 -25.94
CA LEU A 402 -15.52 9.47 -25.55
C LEU A 402 -14.68 9.38 -24.27
N PHE A 403 -13.83 10.39 -24.04
CA PHE A 403 -12.97 10.44 -22.86
C PHE A 403 -13.77 10.54 -21.54
N TRP A 404 -14.93 11.19 -21.54
CA TRP A 404 -15.86 11.22 -20.41
C TRP A 404 -16.37 9.81 -20.04
N GLY A 405 -16.71 9.03 -21.05
CA GLY A 405 -17.14 7.64 -20.86
C GLY A 405 -16.01 6.77 -20.30
N VAL A 406 -14.81 6.93 -20.86
CA VAL A 406 -13.62 6.19 -20.39
C VAL A 406 -13.25 6.58 -18.96
N ALA A 407 -13.27 7.87 -18.61
CA ALA A 407 -13.00 8.35 -17.27
C ALA A 407 -14.03 7.87 -16.24
N THR A 408 -15.31 7.80 -16.64
CA THR A 408 -16.38 7.21 -15.82
C THR A 408 -16.12 5.73 -15.59
N MET A 409 -15.76 4.97 -16.63
CA MET A 409 -15.41 3.55 -16.50
C MET A 409 -14.17 3.34 -15.62
N ALA A 410 -13.15 4.17 -15.77
CA ALA A 410 -11.96 4.15 -14.92
C ALA A 410 -12.31 4.43 -13.45
N GLY A 411 -13.20 5.38 -13.17
CA GLY A 411 -13.70 5.66 -11.81
C GLY A 411 -14.40 4.45 -11.20
N VAL A 412 -15.29 3.78 -11.95
CA VAL A 412 -15.93 2.53 -11.50
C VAL A 412 -14.88 1.45 -11.22
N ALA A 413 -13.93 1.25 -12.13
CA ALA A 413 -12.87 0.26 -12.00
C ALA A 413 -11.96 0.56 -10.78
N LEU A 414 -11.67 1.83 -10.52
CA LEU A 414 -10.87 2.26 -9.38
C LEU A 414 -11.52 1.86 -8.04
N GLY A 415 -12.82 2.12 -7.89
CA GLY A 415 -13.59 1.67 -6.73
C GLY A 415 -13.56 0.16 -6.55
N GLY A 416 -13.66 -0.58 -7.64
CA GLY A 416 -13.65 -2.05 -7.66
C GLY A 416 -12.30 -2.66 -7.31
N THR A 417 -11.22 -2.05 -7.78
CA THR A 417 -9.86 -2.54 -7.49
C THR A 417 -9.64 -2.63 -5.98
N TRP A 418 -9.84 -1.52 -5.27
CA TRP A 418 -9.57 -1.47 -3.83
C TRP A 418 -10.64 -2.19 -3.00
N ALA A 419 -11.88 -2.27 -3.48
CA ALA A 419 -12.93 -3.03 -2.80
C ALA A 419 -12.63 -4.54 -2.79
N ALA A 420 -12.05 -5.08 -3.88
CA ALA A 420 -11.71 -6.49 -4.01
C ALA A 420 -10.35 -6.86 -3.41
N ASP A 421 -9.39 -5.94 -3.42
CA ASP A 421 -7.99 -6.16 -3.10
C ASP A 421 -7.79 -6.62 -1.64
N ARG A 422 -8.35 -5.87 -0.67
CA ARG A 422 -8.28 -6.20 0.76
C ARG A 422 -8.91 -7.56 1.11
N PRO A 423 -10.15 -7.86 0.69
CA PRO A 423 -10.74 -9.19 0.89
C PRO A 423 -9.95 -10.33 0.24
N TYR A 424 -9.31 -10.06 -0.91
CA TYR A 424 -8.52 -11.08 -1.59
C TYR A 424 -7.29 -11.47 -0.79
N LEU A 425 -6.55 -10.49 -0.25
CA LEU A 425 -5.43 -10.77 0.66
C LEU A 425 -5.88 -11.63 1.84
N LEU A 426 -6.98 -11.26 2.50
CA LEU A 426 -7.50 -11.97 3.67
C LEU A 426 -7.94 -13.40 3.37
N ARG A 427 -8.39 -13.69 2.15
CA ARG A 427 -8.74 -15.06 1.73
C ARG A 427 -7.51 -15.94 1.57
N LEU A 428 -6.37 -15.35 1.23
CA LEU A 428 -5.10 -16.04 0.97
C LEU A 428 -4.20 -16.12 2.19
N ALA A 429 -4.31 -15.16 3.13
CA ALA A 429 -3.44 -15.03 4.29
C ALA A 429 -4.01 -15.79 5.50
N PRO A 430 -3.17 -16.54 6.25
CA PRO A 430 -3.59 -17.18 7.50
C PRO A 430 -3.88 -16.14 8.59
N PRO A 431 -4.92 -16.35 9.42
CA PRO A 431 -5.38 -15.38 10.42
C PRO A 431 -4.32 -14.92 11.41
N GLN A 432 -3.35 -15.79 11.76
CA GLN A 432 -2.29 -15.49 12.72
C GLN A 432 -1.18 -14.56 12.19
N PHE A 433 -1.12 -14.31 10.87
CA PHE A 433 -0.11 -13.49 10.22
C PHE A 433 -0.70 -12.36 9.36
N VAL A 434 -1.93 -11.97 9.66
CA VAL A 434 -2.66 -10.91 8.91
C VAL A 434 -1.90 -9.60 8.92
N GLY A 435 -1.33 -9.18 10.06
CA GLY A 435 -0.54 -7.96 10.16
C GLY A 435 0.74 -8.04 9.32
N GLU A 436 1.50 -9.14 9.39
CA GLU A 436 2.71 -9.36 8.58
C GLU A 436 2.40 -9.23 7.07
N PHE A 437 1.31 -9.86 6.61
CA PHE A 437 0.95 -9.83 5.19
C PHE A 437 0.32 -8.50 4.76
N TYR A 438 -0.36 -7.76 5.64
CA TYR A 438 -0.73 -6.38 5.34
C TYR A 438 0.49 -5.44 5.32
N GLY A 439 1.51 -5.69 6.13
CA GLY A 439 2.80 -5.00 6.02
C GLY A 439 3.46 -5.22 4.65
N LEU A 440 3.52 -6.48 4.20
CA LEU A 440 4.05 -6.84 2.88
C LEU A 440 3.17 -6.26 1.73
N TYR A 441 1.86 -6.28 1.87
CA TYR A 441 0.90 -5.69 0.96
C TYR A 441 1.10 -4.17 0.83
N ALA A 442 1.27 -3.45 1.94
CA ALA A 442 1.55 -2.01 1.92
C ALA A 442 2.89 -1.71 1.24
N MET A 443 3.93 -2.47 1.56
CA MET A 443 5.25 -2.38 0.92
C MET A 443 5.18 -2.56 -0.60
N VAL A 444 4.49 -3.60 -1.06
CA VAL A 444 4.27 -3.88 -2.49
C VAL A 444 3.57 -2.72 -3.19
N GLY A 445 2.54 -2.14 -2.55
CA GLY A 445 1.84 -0.98 -3.09
C GLY A 445 2.72 0.28 -3.23
N ARG A 446 3.71 0.46 -2.34
CA ARG A 446 4.65 1.59 -2.43
C ARG A 446 5.70 1.39 -3.52
N PHE A 447 6.22 0.17 -3.63
CA PHE A 447 7.15 -0.18 -4.71
C PHE A 447 6.51 0.01 -6.10
N ALA A 448 5.25 -0.39 -6.23
CA ALA A 448 4.48 -0.24 -7.44
C ALA A 448 4.29 1.22 -7.90
N SER A 449 4.34 2.19 -6.98
CA SER A 449 4.19 3.61 -7.34
C SER A 449 5.47 4.27 -7.89
N ILE A 450 6.55 3.51 -8.07
CA ILE A 450 7.85 4.01 -8.55
C ILE A 450 8.04 3.70 -10.03
N ILE A 451 7.68 2.50 -10.46
CA ILE A 451 8.01 1.98 -11.80
C ILE A 451 7.20 2.68 -12.89
N GLY A 452 5.90 2.84 -12.70
CA GLY A 452 4.99 3.38 -13.71
C GLY A 452 5.29 4.83 -14.09
N PRO A 453 5.46 5.76 -13.15
CA PRO A 453 5.85 7.14 -13.47
C PRO A 453 7.18 7.23 -14.20
N PHE A 454 8.16 6.40 -13.82
CA PHE A 454 9.44 6.31 -14.53
C PHE A 454 9.25 5.80 -15.96
N LEU A 455 8.50 4.70 -16.13
CA LEU A 455 8.23 4.13 -17.45
C LEU A 455 7.44 5.10 -18.34
N TRP A 456 6.48 5.82 -17.77
CA TRP A 456 5.73 6.86 -18.47
C TRP A 456 6.66 7.93 -19.06
N GLY A 457 7.49 8.56 -18.23
CA GLY A 457 8.45 9.58 -18.69
C GLY A 457 9.47 9.03 -19.69
N TYR A 458 9.95 7.80 -19.46
CA TYR A 458 10.89 7.16 -20.37
C TYR A 458 10.29 6.91 -21.76
N VAL A 459 9.06 6.38 -21.83
CA VAL A 459 8.40 6.10 -23.12
C VAL A 459 7.91 7.38 -23.79
N ALA A 460 7.27 8.29 -23.04
CA ALA A 460 6.70 9.50 -23.60
C ALA A 460 7.78 10.50 -24.06
N ASP A 461 8.77 10.76 -23.21
CA ASP A 461 9.70 11.86 -23.39
C ASP A 461 11.06 11.36 -23.92
N THR A 462 11.68 10.34 -23.29
CA THR A 462 13.04 9.88 -23.65
C THR A 462 13.04 9.13 -24.97
N LEU A 463 12.08 8.22 -25.22
CA LEU A 463 11.92 7.54 -26.50
C LEU A 463 11.18 8.38 -27.53
N GLY A 464 10.57 9.51 -27.13
CA GLY A 464 9.81 10.38 -28.03
C GLY A 464 8.57 9.73 -28.65
N MET A 465 8.04 8.66 -28.04
CA MET A 465 6.88 7.92 -28.58
C MET A 465 5.54 8.57 -28.22
N GLY A 466 5.56 9.60 -27.38
CA GLY A 466 4.37 10.33 -26.92
C GLY A 466 3.59 9.63 -25.81
N ARG A 467 2.63 10.34 -25.23
CA ARG A 467 1.82 9.88 -24.09
C ARG A 467 0.89 8.71 -24.40
N PRO A 468 0.29 8.59 -25.61
CA PRO A 468 -0.51 7.40 -25.96
C PRO A 468 0.29 6.09 -25.90
N ALA A 469 1.56 6.11 -26.33
CA ALA A 469 2.45 4.94 -26.21
C ALA A 469 2.79 4.64 -24.74
N ALA A 470 2.97 5.66 -23.90
CA ALA A 470 3.13 5.48 -22.47
C ALA A 470 1.92 4.80 -21.83
N VAL A 471 0.69 5.19 -22.20
CA VAL A 471 -0.55 4.49 -21.76
C VAL A 471 -0.56 3.02 -22.18
N LEU A 472 -0.14 2.71 -23.42
CA LEU A 472 -0.05 1.32 -23.89
C LEU A 472 0.99 0.51 -23.10
N SER A 473 2.10 1.13 -22.67
CA SER A 473 3.06 0.46 -21.80
C SER A 473 2.45 0.07 -20.45
N LEU A 474 1.59 0.94 -19.88
CA LEU A 474 0.83 0.63 -18.65
C LEU A 474 -0.19 -0.50 -18.87
N LEU A 475 -0.83 -0.56 -20.05
CA LEU A 475 -1.74 -1.64 -20.42
C LEU A 475 -1.03 -3.01 -20.34
N VAL A 476 0.21 -3.09 -20.82
CA VAL A 476 1.01 -4.34 -20.74
C VAL A 476 1.14 -4.82 -19.28
N PHE A 477 1.36 -3.92 -18.32
CA PHE A 477 1.44 -4.29 -16.91
C PHE A 477 0.11 -4.86 -16.39
N VAL A 478 -1.04 -4.28 -16.77
CA VAL A 478 -2.35 -4.79 -16.37
C VAL A 478 -2.60 -6.18 -16.96
N VAL A 479 -2.20 -6.41 -18.22
CA VAL A 479 -2.28 -7.73 -18.87
C VAL A 479 -1.42 -8.76 -18.14
N ILE A 480 -0.18 -8.40 -17.79
CA ILE A 480 0.73 -9.26 -17.01
C ILE A 480 0.09 -9.61 -15.65
N ALA A 481 -0.47 -8.60 -14.95
CA ALA A 481 -1.18 -8.81 -13.70
C ALA A 481 -2.33 -9.80 -13.85
N PHE A 482 -3.16 -9.61 -14.88
CA PHE A 482 -4.30 -10.49 -15.17
C PHE A 482 -3.85 -11.94 -15.38
N VAL A 483 -2.80 -12.16 -16.20
CA VAL A 483 -2.25 -13.50 -16.44
C VAL A 483 -1.70 -14.14 -15.16
N ILE A 484 -0.94 -13.40 -14.36
CA ILE A 484 -0.40 -13.90 -13.09
C ILE A 484 -1.52 -14.34 -12.15
N LEU A 485 -2.59 -13.53 -12.04
CA LEU A 485 -3.70 -13.80 -11.15
C LEU A 485 -4.55 -15.01 -11.55
N GLN A 486 -4.55 -15.43 -12.83
CA GLN A 486 -5.23 -16.67 -13.23
C GLN A 486 -4.68 -17.89 -12.47
N GLY A 487 -3.39 -17.93 -12.21
CA GLY A 487 -2.73 -19.00 -11.46
C GLY A 487 -2.92 -18.98 -9.94
N VAL A 488 -3.70 -18.03 -9.40
CA VAL A 488 -4.00 -17.96 -7.97
C VAL A 488 -5.24 -18.79 -7.65
N ASP A 489 -5.13 -19.74 -6.73
CA ASP A 489 -6.27 -20.49 -6.18
C ASP A 489 -6.90 -19.69 -5.05
N ASP A 490 -8.16 -19.27 -5.24
CA ASP A 490 -8.92 -18.43 -4.29
C ASP A 490 -10.02 -19.20 -3.54
N ARG A 491 -9.98 -20.53 -3.54
CA ARG A 491 -10.94 -21.33 -2.78
C ARG A 491 -10.88 -20.97 -1.29
N PRO A 492 -12.03 -20.89 -0.62
CA PRO A 492 -12.07 -20.70 0.83
C PRO A 492 -11.21 -21.74 1.54
N ARG A 493 -10.41 -21.32 2.50
CA ARG A 493 -9.50 -22.18 3.24
C ARG A 493 -9.98 -22.36 4.67
N ASN A 494 -10.10 -23.60 5.10
CA ASN A 494 -10.31 -23.89 6.52
C ASN A 494 -8.97 -23.80 7.23
N TRP A 495 -8.69 -22.65 7.85
CA TRP A 495 -7.52 -22.44 8.72
C TRP A 495 -7.73 -23.12 10.07
N THR A 496 -8.12 -24.41 10.11
CA THR A 496 -8.25 -25.16 11.37
C THR A 496 -6.88 -25.38 12.00
N THR A 497 -6.85 -25.22 13.29
CA THR A 497 -5.72 -25.34 14.21
C THR A 497 -5.08 -26.73 14.12
N GLY A 498 -4.19 -26.96 13.19
CA GLY A 498 -3.51 -28.26 13.07
C GLY A 498 -2.62 -28.39 11.83
N SER A 499 -2.97 -27.78 10.73
CA SER A 499 -2.16 -27.82 9.52
C SER A 499 -1.35 -26.53 9.34
N ALA A 500 -0.29 -26.36 10.13
CA ALA A 500 0.75 -25.36 9.87
C ALA A 500 1.59 -25.71 8.61
N SER A 501 1.30 -26.81 7.97
CA SER A 501 1.79 -27.25 6.68
C SER A 501 0.61 -27.23 5.71
N GLY A 502 0.53 -26.21 4.86
CA GLY A 502 -0.30 -26.25 3.67
C GLY A 502 0.32 -27.22 2.65
N GLU A 503 0.50 -28.47 3.02
CA GLU A 503 0.83 -29.55 2.10
C GLU A 503 -0.45 -30.18 1.58
N PRO A 504 -0.46 -30.57 0.27
CA PRO A 504 -1.61 -31.00 -0.50
C PRO A 504 -2.31 -32.20 0.05
#